data_54b12313bd339b3336a8229c763d22de
#
_entry.id   54b12313bd339b3336a8229c763d22de
#
_cell.length_a   1.000
_cell.length_b   1.000
_cell.length_c   1.000
_cell.angle_alpha   90.00
_cell.angle_beta   90.00
_cell.angle_gamma   90.00
#
_symmetry.space_group_name_H-M   'P 1'
#
loop_
_entity.id
_entity.type
_entity.pdbx_description
1 polymer ?
#
loop_
_entity_poly.entity_id
_entity_poly.type
_entity_poly.pdbx_seq_one_letter_code
_entity_poly.pdbx_strand_id
1 'polypeptide(L)'
;MKIELKRTGLINLVSSHPSGLDLQIQEGGKGLSGGQKQLVAFTRILLCNSDIILLDEPTASMDDEQERRCLNILASDLAGNKTLVVVTHKTSLLPLVNRLIIISGNQIVLDGPRDEVIARLAQNSPPPVQPKQPEQTTQLATT
;
A
#
# COMPACT_ATOMS: atom_id res chain seq x y z
N MET A 1 18.50 13.64 -6.25
CA MET A 1 18.85 12.21 -6.02
C MET A 1 19.15 11.88 -4.56
N LYS A 2 20.20 12.39 -3.91
CA LYS A 2 20.50 12.07 -2.49
C LYS A 2 19.34 12.37 -1.52
N ILE A 3 18.55 13.39 -1.76
CA ILE A 3 17.40 13.77 -0.95
C ILE A 3 16.32 12.67 -1.03
N GLU A 4 15.97 12.20 -2.21
CA GLU A 4 14.95 11.16 -2.40
C GLU A 4 15.37 9.81 -1.81
N LEU A 5 16.66 9.45 -1.92
CA LEU A 5 17.20 8.26 -1.27
C LEU A 5 17.04 8.30 0.25
N LYS A 6 17.22 9.47 0.87
CA LYS A 6 17.00 9.67 2.31
C LYS A 6 15.52 9.65 2.66
N ARG A 7 14.66 10.35 1.90
CA ARG A 7 13.22 10.40 2.12
C ARG A 7 12.61 9.00 2.13
N THR A 8 12.92 8.19 1.12
CA THR A 8 12.39 6.82 0.98
C THR A 8 13.05 5.81 1.92
N GLY A 9 14.23 6.11 2.46
CA GLY A 9 15.05 5.17 3.25
C GLY A 9 15.93 4.26 2.39
N LEU A 10 15.90 4.39 1.07
CA LEU A 10 16.75 3.60 0.16
C LEU A 10 18.25 3.87 0.41
N ILE A 11 18.60 4.99 1.04
CA ILE A 11 19.98 5.32 1.42
C ILE A 11 20.61 4.21 2.27
N ASN A 12 19.83 3.52 3.12
CA ASN A 12 20.34 2.44 3.99
C ASN A 12 20.84 1.25 3.15
N LEU A 13 20.06 0.87 2.12
CA LEU A 13 20.48 -0.18 1.18
C LEU A 13 21.75 0.23 0.42
N VAL A 14 21.79 1.46 -0.09
CA VAL A 14 22.95 2.00 -0.82
C VAL A 14 24.19 2.03 0.06
N SER A 15 24.06 2.47 1.32
CA SER A 15 25.19 2.61 2.25
C SER A 15 25.69 1.26 2.77
N SER A 16 24.85 0.23 2.80
CA SER A 16 25.24 -1.12 3.25
C SER A 16 25.97 -1.95 2.20
N HIS A 17 25.92 -1.52 0.92
CA HIS A 17 26.55 -2.26 -0.17
C HIS A 17 27.91 -1.63 -0.56
N PRO A 18 28.98 -2.43 -0.76
CA PRO A 18 30.31 -1.91 -1.13
C PRO A 18 30.30 -1.05 -2.39
N SER A 19 29.49 -1.39 -3.39
CA SER A 19 29.34 -0.64 -4.65
C SER A 19 28.44 0.59 -4.53
N GLY A 20 27.79 0.81 -3.38
CA GLY A 20 26.91 1.96 -3.19
C GLY A 20 25.86 2.13 -4.28
N LEU A 21 25.82 3.27 -4.94
CA LEU A 21 24.90 3.56 -6.07
C LEU A 21 25.21 2.80 -7.35
N ASP A 22 26.45 2.31 -7.49
CA ASP A 22 26.89 1.54 -8.66
C ASP A 22 26.53 0.04 -8.54
N LEU A 23 25.75 -0.34 -7.53
CA LEU A 23 25.21 -1.67 -7.39
C LEU A 23 24.41 -2.04 -8.63
N GLN A 24 24.92 -3.03 -9.38
CA GLN A 24 24.22 -3.56 -10.54
C GLN A 24 23.06 -4.45 -10.09
N ILE A 25 21.84 -3.97 -10.33
CA ILE A 25 20.62 -4.74 -10.11
C ILE A 25 20.35 -5.57 -11.34
N GLN A 26 20.44 -6.90 -11.21
CA GLN A 26 20.15 -7.82 -12.30
C GLN A 26 18.65 -7.75 -12.67
N GLU A 27 18.33 -8.26 -13.87
CA GLU A 27 16.96 -8.35 -14.35
C GLU A 27 16.05 -9.06 -13.33
N GLY A 28 14.86 -8.52 -13.11
CA GLY A 28 13.95 -8.99 -12.05
C GLY A 28 14.40 -8.66 -10.63
N GLY A 29 15.46 -7.87 -10.43
CA GLY A 29 15.92 -7.44 -9.11
C GLY A 29 16.52 -8.58 -8.29
N LYS A 30 17.21 -9.55 -8.91
CA LYS A 30 17.91 -10.63 -8.19
C LYS A 30 18.85 -10.03 -7.13
N GLY A 31 18.83 -10.59 -5.92
CA GLY A 31 19.63 -10.15 -4.79
C GLY A 31 18.95 -9.11 -3.89
N LEU A 32 17.79 -8.57 -4.29
CA LEU A 32 16.99 -7.68 -3.46
C LEU A 32 15.77 -8.40 -2.88
N SER A 33 15.39 -8.07 -1.64
CA SER A 33 14.10 -8.49 -1.07
C SER A 33 12.92 -7.84 -1.82
N GLY A 34 11.71 -8.37 -1.67
CA GLY A 34 10.49 -7.79 -2.27
C GLY A 34 10.30 -6.32 -1.91
N GLY A 35 10.42 -5.98 -0.62
CA GLY A 35 10.33 -4.60 -0.14
C GLY A 35 11.44 -3.69 -0.71
N GLN A 36 12.68 -4.19 -0.82
CA GLN A 36 13.76 -3.44 -1.43
C GLN A 36 13.51 -3.14 -2.91
N LYS A 37 12.97 -4.11 -3.67
CA LYS A 37 12.57 -3.91 -5.07
C LYS A 37 11.50 -2.83 -5.20
N GLN A 38 10.47 -2.91 -4.36
CA GLN A 38 9.41 -1.89 -4.34
C GLN A 38 9.96 -0.52 -3.95
N LEU A 39 10.86 -0.45 -2.97
CA LEU A 39 11.46 0.80 -2.54
C LEU A 39 12.32 1.44 -3.65
N VAL A 40 13.07 0.65 -4.42
CA VAL A 40 13.81 1.13 -5.60
C VAL A 40 12.84 1.68 -6.64
N ALA A 41 11.78 0.92 -7.00
CA ALA A 41 10.77 1.36 -7.97
C ALA A 41 10.07 2.65 -7.52
N PHE A 42 9.69 2.72 -6.24
CA PHE A 42 9.08 3.90 -5.65
C PHE A 42 10.00 5.14 -5.71
N THR A 43 11.27 4.98 -5.34
CA THR A 43 12.26 6.07 -5.42
C THR A 43 12.44 6.57 -6.87
N ARG A 44 12.43 5.66 -7.85
CA ARG A 44 12.50 6.03 -9.28
C ARG A 44 11.31 6.88 -9.72
N ILE A 45 10.08 6.55 -9.28
CA ILE A 45 8.88 7.33 -9.59
C ILE A 45 9.01 8.76 -9.05
N LEU A 46 9.48 8.94 -7.81
CA LEU A 46 9.72 10.26 -7.24
C LEU A 46 10.75 11.07 -8.02
N LEU A 47 11.82 10.41 -8.50
CA LEU A 47 12.86 11.05 -9.30
C LEU A 47 12.38 11.47 -10.70
N CYS A 48 11.40 10.76 -11.28
CA CYS A 48 10.82 11.08 -12.58
C CYS A 48 9.96 12.36 -12.54
N ASN A 49 9.45 12.75 -11.37
CA ASN A 49 8.62 13.95 -11.15
C ASN A 49 7.48 14.10 -12.18
N SER A 50 6.80 13.02 -12.53
CA SER A 50 5.73 12.97 -13.52
C SER A 50 4.45 13.62 -12.99
N ASP A 51 3.63 14.22 -13.87
CA ASP A 51 2.32 14.76 -13.54
C ASP A 51 1.26 13.66 -13.32
N ILE A 52 1.46 12.50 -13.94
CA ILE A 52 0.59 11.32 -13.80
C ILE A 52 1.43 10.17 -13.23
N ILE A 53 0.95 9.60 -12.13
CA ILE A 53 1.58 8.50 -11.42
C ILE A 53 0.63 7.30 -11.47
N LEU A 54 1.10 6.18 -12.04
CA LEU A 54 0.36 4.92 -12.10
C LEU A 54 1.06 3.90 -11.19
N LEU A 55 0.33 3.36 -10.23
CA LEU A 55 0.84 2.39 -9.26
C LEU A 55 -0.01 1.12 -9.25
N ASP A 56 0.64 -0.03 -9.29
CA ASP A 56 0.02 -1.33 -9.12
C ASP A 56 0.62 -2.01 -7.89
N GLU A 57 -0.22 -2.25 -6.87
CA GLU A 57 0.16 -2.82 -5.57
C GLU A 57 1.48 -2.26 -4.99
N PRO A 58 1.63 -0.94 -4.88
CA PRO A 58 2.93 -0.28 -4.66
C PRO A 58 3.59 -0.61 -3.32
N THR A 59 2.83 -1.12 -2.35
CA THR A 59 3.32 -1.38 -1.00
C THR A 59 3.12 -2.84 -0.56
N ALA A 60 2.77 -3.75 -1.49
CA ALA A 60 2.40 -5.14 -1.16
C ALA A 60 3.49 -5.92 -0.40
N SER A 61 4.76 -5.67 -0.67
CA SER A 61 5.91 -6.35 -0.03
C SER A 61 6.65 -5.48 0.99
N MET A 62 6.08 -4.34 1.39
CA MET A 62 6.65 -3.45 2.40
C MET A 62 6.14 -3.82 3.80
N ASP A 63 7.00 -3.64 4.81
CA ASP A 63 6.57 -3.61 6.20
C ASP A 63 5.78 -2.31 6.52
N ASP A 64 5.11 -2.28 7.66
CA ASP A 64 4.24 -1.17 8.06
C ASP A 64 4.99 0.18 8.18
N GLU A 65 6.26 0.15 8.58
CA GLU A 65 7.06 1.37 8.71
C GLU A 65 7.43 1.94 7.34
N GLN A 66 7.89 1.06 6.43
CA GLN A 66 8.22 1.42 5.05
C GLN A 66 6.98 1.92 4.31
N GLU A 67 5.85 1.19 4.44
CA GLU A 67 4.58 1.59 3.84
C GLU A 67 4.17 2.98 4.31
N ARG A 68 4.07 3.22 5.61
CA ARG A 68 3.69 4.52 6.16
C ARG A 68 4.61 5.64 5.68
N ARG A 69 5.92 5.41 5.59
CA ARG A 69 6.88 6.36 5.05
C ARG A 69 6.58 6.69 3.59
N CYS A 70 6.36 5.69 2.74
CA CYS A 70 6.04 5.86 1.33
C CYS A 70 4.71 6.61 1.13
N LEU A 71 3.68 6.29 1.91
CA LEU A 71 2.38 6.98 1.86
C LEU A 71 2.50 8.46 2.23
N ASN A 72 3.27 8.81 3.26
CA ASN A 72 3.52 10.20 3.65
C ASN A 72 4.25 10.98 2.56
N ILE A 73 5.20 10.35 1.89
CA ILE A 73 5.93 10.97 0.76
C ILE A 73 4.97 11.21 -0.41
N LEU A 74 4.16 10.20 -0.79
CA LEU A 74 3.15 10.37 -1.85
C LEU A 74 2.19 11.49 -1.52
N ALA A 75 1.65 11.54 -0.30
CA ALA A 75 0.73 12.60 0.12
C ALA A 75 1.34 14.00 -0.07
N SER A 76 2.61 14.17 0.28
CA SER A 76 3.30 15.44 0.11
C SER A 76 3.56 15.80 -1.35
N ASP A 77 3.89 14.80 -2.19
CA ASP A 77 4.19 15.01 -3.61
C ASP A 77 2.92 15.23 -4.45
N LEU A 78 1.78 14.65 -4.04
CA LEU A 78 0.47 14.82 -4.70
C LEU A 78 -0.14 16.21 -4.44
N ALA A 79 0.29 16.92 -3.41
CA ALA A 79 -0.16 18.29 -3.12
C ALA A 79 0.15 19.31 -4.25
N GLY A 80 0.97 18.92 -5.25
CA GLY A 80 1.41 19.72 -6.38
C GLY A 80 0.63 19.50 -7.68
N ASN A 81 -0.67 19.26 -7.66
CA ASN A 81 -1.49 19.14 -8.89
C ASN A 81 -1.21 17.88 -9.74
N LYS A 82 -0.75 16.79 -9.13
CA LYS A 82 -0.49 15.53 -9.82
C LYS A 82 -1.71 14.62 -9.80
N THR A 83 -1.81 13.75 -10.80
CA THR A 83 -2.84 12.70 -10.86
C THR A 83 -2.26 11.38 -10.39
N LEU A 84 -2.88 10.76 -9.38
CA LEU A 84 -2.57 9.40 -8.93
C LEU A 84 -3.66 8.43 -9.38
N VAL A 85 -3.24 7.36 -10.05
CA VAL A 85 -4.06 6.16 -10.27
C VAL A 85 -3.37 5.01 -9.56
N VAL A 86 -4.07 4.37 -8.64
CA VAL A 86 -3.51 3.26 -7.87
C VAL A 86 -4.46 2.07 -7.90
N VAL A 87 -3.93 0.89 -8.20
CA VAL A 87 -4.61 -0.40 -8.06
C VAL A 87 -4.09 -1.04 -6.77
N THR A 88 -4.98 -1.38 -5.85
CA THR A 88 -4.61 -1.99 -4.57
C THR A 88 -5.80 -2.62 -3.88
N HIS A 89 -5.53 -3.58 -2.99
CA HIS A 89 -6.48 -4.12 -2.03
C HIS A 89 -6.26 -3.56 -0.60
N LYS A 90 -5.25 -2.69 -0.42
CA LYS A 90 -4.92 -2.09 0.88
C LYS A 90 -5.71 -0.82 1.14
N THR A 91 -6.40 -0.78 2.27
CA THR A 91 -7.19 0.40 2.69
C THR A 91 -6.32 1.58 3.14
N SER A 92 -5.04 1.34 3.47
CA SER A 92 -4.06 2.37 3.86
C SER A 92 -3.80 3.41 2.77
N LEU A 93 -4.05 3.09 1.49
CA LEU A 93 -3.91 4.01 0.37
C LEU A 93 -5.16 4.89 0.13
N LEU A 94 -6.31 4.56 0.71
CA LEU A 94 -7.57 5.30 0.50
C LEU A 94 -7.47 6.80 0.82
N PRO A 95 -6.74 7.25 1.86
CA PRO A 95 -6.59 8.68 2.13
C PRO A 95 -5.91 9.49 1.02
N LEU A 96 -5.18 8.83 0.12
CA LEU A 96 -4.46 9.50 -0.98
C LEU A 96 -5.32 9.78 -2.21
N VAL A 97 -6.51 9.18 -2.29
CA VAL A 97 -7.38 9.26 -3.47
C VAL A 97 -8.71 9.93 -3.12
N ASN A 98 -9.34 10.55 -4.11
CA ASN A 98 -10.64 11.22 -3.97
C ASN A 98 -11.79 10.48 -4.68
N ARG A 99 -11.48 9.49 -5.52
CA ARG A 99 -12.45 8.66 -6.25
C ARG A 99 -12.06 7.20 -6.12
N LEU A 100 -13.05 6.33 -5.99
CA LEU A 100 -12.88 4.88 -5.96
C LEU A 100 -13.66 4.22 -7.09
N ILE A 101 -13.02 3.23 -7.71
CA ILE A 101 -13.64 2.33 -8.67
C ILE A 101 -13.47 0.92 -8.10
N ILE A 102 -14.58 0.26 -7.80
CA ILE A 102 -14.58 -1.12 -7.30
C ILE A 102 -14.89 -2.06 -8.46
N ILE A 103 -13.99 -3.00 -8.67
CA ILE A 103 -14.10 -4.01 -9.73
C ILE A 103 -14.34 -5.38 -9.07
N SER A 104 -15.36 -6.10 -9.52
CA SER A 104 -15.65 -7.47 -9.12
C SER A 104 -16.24 -8.23 -10.29
N GLY A 105 -15.84 -9.50 -10.48
CA GLY A 105 -16.32 -10.32 -11.60
C GLY A 105 -16.10 -9.68 -12.98
N ASN A 106 -14.96 -9.01 -13.16
CA ASN A 106 -14.60 -8.27 -14.41
C ASN A 106 -15.57 -7.11 -14.76
N GLN A 107 -16.31 -6.61 -13.78
CA GLN A 107 -17.24 -5.50 -13.98
C GLN A 107 -17.00 -4.42 -12.92
N ILE A 108 -17.25 -3.17 -13.30
CA ILE A 108 -17.29 -2.05 -12.34
C ILE A 108 -18.61 -2.18 -11.57
N VAL A 109 -18.50 -2.44 -10.26
CA VAL A 109 -19.66 -2.59 -9.38
C VAL A 109 -19.99 -1.31 -8.63
N LEU A 110 -19.00 -0.46 -8.35
CA LEU A 110 -19.17 0.87 -7.76
C LEU A 110 -18.15 1.83 -8.39
N ASP A 111 -18.57 3.06 -8.61
CA ASP A 111 -17.71 4.16 -9.06
C ASP A 111 -18.24 5.46 -8.49
N GLY A 112 -17.36 6.29 -7.92
CA GLY A 112 -17.75 7.58 -7.37
C GLY A 112 -16.75 8.18 -6.39
N PRO A 113 -17.15 9.29 -5.72
CA PRO A 113 -16.36 9.88 -4.65
C PRO A 113 -16.02 8.86 -3.57
N ARG A 114 -14.77 8.88 -3.08
CA ARG A 114 -14.25 7.90 -2.11
C ARG A 114 -15.20 7.66 -0.94
N ASP A 115 -15.62 8.72 -0.28
CA ASP A 115 -16.39 8.60 0.97
C ASP A 115 -17.79 8.03 0.73
N GLU A 116 -18.41 8.33 -0.43
CA GLU A 116 -19.70 7.74 -0.82
C GLU A 116 -19.58 6.25 -1.12
N VAL A 117 -18.52 5.85 -1.83
CA VAL A 117 -18.27 4.44 -2.15
C VAL A 117 -18.00 3.65 -0.88
N ILE A 118 -17.19 4.18 0.05
CA ILE A 118 -16.93 3.55 1.36
C ILE A 118 -18.23 3.39 2.14
N ALA A 119 -19.09 4.42 2.20
CA ALA A 119 -20.37 4.34 2.89
C ALA A 119 -21.29 3.25 2.31
N ARG A 120 -21.36 3.12 0.98
CA ARG A 120 -22.14 2.06 0.31
C ARG A 120 -21.60 0.66 0.59
N LEU A 121 -20.27 0.49 0.63
CA LEU A 121 -19.65 -0.79 0.99
C LEU A 121 -19.97 -1.19 2.43
N ALA A 122 -19.93 -0.23 3.36
CA ALA A 122 -20.26 -0.49 4.77
C ALA A 122 -21.72 -0.91 4.96
N GLN A 123 -22.66 -0.34 4.20
CA GLN A 123 -24.09 -0.71 4.26
C GLN A 123 -24.39 -2.11 3.70
N ASN A 124 -23.59 -2.56 2.71
CA ASN A 124 -23.75 -3.87 2.07
C ASN A 124 -22.91 -4.97 2.73
N SER A 125 -22.11 -4.65 3.74
CA SER A 125 -21.36 -5.65 4.50
C SER A 125 -22.29 -6.39 5.46
N PRO A 126 -22.26 -7.74 5.52
CA PRO A 126 -23.01 -8.46 6.53
C PRO A 126 -22.56 -8.02 7.93
N PRO A 127 -23.47 -7.98 8.94
CA PRO A 127 -23.10 -7.61 10.28
C PRO A 127 -21.96 -8.50 10.80
N PRO A 128 -21.04 -7.95 11.60
CA PRO A 128 -19.93 -8.73 12.15
C PRO A 128 -20.46 -9.96 12.89
N VAL A 129 -19.98 -11.14 12.50
CA VAL A 129 -20.32 -12.39 13.18
C VAL A 129 -19.80 -12.27 14.61
N GLN A 130 -20.71 -12.13 15.58
CA GLN A 130 -20.34 -12.18 16.99
C GLN A 130 -19.74 -13.56 17.28
N PRO A 131 -18.58 -13.64 17.97
CA PRO A 131 -18.05 -14.94 18.38
C PRO A 131 -19.07 -15.61 19.28
N LYS A 132 -19.51 -16.81 18.92
CA LYS A 132 -20.37 -17.64 19.77
C LYS A 132 -19.66 -17.80 21.11
N GLN A 133 -20.29 -17.37 22.18
CA GLN A 133 -19.85 -17.68 23.54
C GLN A 133 -19.77 -19.20 23.69
N PRO A 134 -18.71 -19.76 24.30
CA PRO A 134 -18.65 -21.19 24.58
C PRO A 134 -19.80 -21.56 25.50
N GLU A 135 -20.60 -22.54 25.09
CA GLU A 135 -21.65 -23.12 25.92
C GLU A 135 -21.02 -23.67 27.21
N GLN A 136 -21.48 -23.14 28.34
CA GLN A 136 -21.10 -23.63 29.66
C GLN A 136 -21.64 -25.05 29.80
N THR A 137 -20.76 -26.03 29.72
CA THR A 137 -21.08 -27.44 30.04
C THR A 137 -21.37 -27.50 31.53
N THR A 138 -22.66 -27.58 31.86
CA THR A 138 -23.16 -27.89 33.20
C THR A 138 -22.68 -29.28 33.57
N GLN A 139 -21.66 -29.39 34.42
CA GLN A 139 -21.32 -30.66 35.05
C GLN A 139 -22.42 -31.00 36.05
N LEU A 140 -23.23 -32.03 35.72
CA LEU A 140 -24.10 -32.72 36.68
C LEU A 140 -23.24 -33.48 37.68
N ALA A 141 -23.22 -33.02 38.90
CA ALA A 141 -22.67 -33.75 40.04
C ALA A 141 -23.65 -34.93 40.34
N THR A 142 -23.13 -36.14 40.27
CA THR A 142 -23.81 -37.34 40.75
C THR A 142 -23.20 -37.66 42.12
N THR A 143 -24.10 -37.75 43.10
CA THR A 143 -23.91 -38.23 44.47
C THR A 143 -23.63 -39.72 44.50
#